data_c972ad4316d0eab6b620bbc05259f771
#
_entry.id   c972ad4316d0eab6b620bbc05259f771
#
_cell.length_a   1.000
_cell.length_b   1.000
_cell.length_c   1.000
_cell.angle_alpha   90.00
_cell.angle_beta   90.00
_cell.angle_gamma   90.00
#
_symmetry.space_group_name_H-M   'P 1'
#
loop_
_entity.id
_entity.type
_entity.pdbx_description
1 polymer ?
#
loop_
_entity_poly.entity_id
_entity_poly.type
_entity_poly.pdbx_seq_one_letter_code
_entity_poly.pdbx_strand_id
1 'polypeptide(L)'
;MLKKLDRAFRRYFPKRMKDYPAYLSIFKGLKGIEVGGPSPAFSSRGFLPVYNVISGLDGCNFSTNTVWEGAIKEGQTFRYDGKTGRQYISDATDLSQIPDESYDFVLSCHSLEHIANPIKALLEWKRLIKNNGYILLILPHKDGTFDHKRPVTSLDHIILDFEKETTEDDTTHFDDAIKLHDIALDHGIENYEALVKRTNNNFDNRCVHHHIFNTPMLLKLVDFTRFKILRA
;
A
#
# COMPACT_ATOMS: atom_id res chain seq x y z
N MET A 1 29.47 -7.68 -14.59
CA MET A 1 29.02 -7.60 -15.99
C MET A 1 27.62 -8.16 -16.16
N LEU A 2 27.30 -9.37 -15.70
CA LEU A 2 25.97 -9.99 -15.76
C LEU A 2 24.85 -9.15 -15.11
N LYS A 3 25.06 -8.56 -13.91
CA LYS A 3 24.05 -7.70 -13.24
C LYS A 3 23.71 -6.42 -14.02
N LYS A 4 24.67 -5.86 -14.78
CA LYS A 4 24.41 -4.69 -15.65
C LYS A 4 23.61 -5.05 -16.89
N LEU A 5 23.87 -6.23 -17.46
CA LEU A 5 23.11 -6.77 -18.60
C LEU A 5 21.67 -7.12 -18.19
N ASP A 6 21.48 -7.74 -17.02
CA ASP A 6 20.14 -8.04 -16.47
C ASP A 6 19.34 -6.75 -16.19
N ARG A 7 19.98 -5.71 -15.64
CA ARG A 7 19.37 -4.38 -15.44
C ARG A 7 18.97 -3.71 -16.76
N ALA A 8 19.82 -3.78 -17.78
CA ALA A 8 19.53 -3.26 -19.11
C ALA A 8 18.38 -4.05 -19.75
N PHE A 9 18.42 -5.38 -19.69
CA PHE A 9 17.36 -6.24 -20.23
C PHE A 9 16.00 -5.96 -19.56
N ARG A 10 15.94 -5.85 -18.22
CA ARG A 10 14.72 -5.51 -17.47
C ARG A 10 14.21 -4.11 -17.78
N ARG A 11 15.05 -3.19 -18.24
CA ARG A 11 14.63 -1.86 -18.68
C ARG A 11 13.81 -1.91 -19.97
N TYR A 12 14.08 -2.85 -20.85
CA TYR A 12 13.36 -3.03 -22.11
C TYR A 12 12.25 -4.07 -22.01
N PHE A 13 12.40 -5.06 -21.13
CA PHE A 13 11.44 -6.13 -20.88
C PHE A 13 11.09 -6.18 -19.39
N PRO A 14 10.19 -5.30 -18.92
CA PRO A 14 9.80 -5.29 -17.52
C PRO A 14 9.13 -6.61 -17.14
N LYS A 15 9.43 -7.13 -15.95
CA LYS A 15 8.76 -8.31 -15.41
C LYS A 15 7.30 -7.97 -15.16
N ARG A 16 6.40 -8.60 -15.88
CA ARG A 16 4.95 -8.46 -15.73
C ARG A 16 4.38 -9.58 -14.87
N MET A 17 3.28 -9.28 -14.21
CA MET A 17 2.45 -10.31 -13.59
C MET A 17 1.87 -11.23 -14.67
N LYS A 18 1.72 -12.52 -14.33
CA LYS A 18 1.00 -13.46 -15.20
C LYS A 18 -0.41 -12.96 -15.44
N ASP A 19 -0.90 -13.08 -16.67
CA ASP A 19 -2.25 -12.67 -17.08
C ASP A 19 -2.59 -11.18 -16.80
N TYR A 20 -1.58 -10.30 -16.67
CA TYR A 20 -1.78 -8.86 -16.41
C TYR A 20 -2.76 -8.18 -17.38
N PRO A 21 -2.91 -8.55 -18.66
CA PRO A 21 -3.89 -7.92 -19.55
C PRO A 21 -5.34 -8.08 -19.08
N ALA A 22 -5.66 -9.23 -18.45
CA ALA A 22 -6.98 -9.46 -17.90
C ALA A 22 -7.29 -8.56 -16.70
N TYR A 23 -6.27 -8.23 -15.88
CA TYR A 23 -6.43 -7.24 -14.82
C TYR A 23 -6.58 -5.83 -15.39
N LEU A 24 -5.77 -5.46 -16.38
CA LEU A 24 -5.85 -4.12 -16.99
C LEU A 24 -7.22 -3.86 -17.64
N SER A 25 -7.87 -4.89 -18.19
CA SER A 25 -9.19 -4.74 -18.79
C SER A 25 -10.26 -4.27 -17.79
N ILE A 26 -10.10 -4.61 -16.51
CA ILE A 26 -10.99 -4.18 -15.42
C ILE A 26 -10.91 -2.67 -15.20
N PHE A 27 -9.71 -2.10 -15.30
CA PHE A 27 -9.46 -0.68 -14.97
C PHE A 27 -9.54 0.26 -16.18
N LYS A 28 -9.73 -0.29 -17.39
CA LYS A 28 -9.69 0.51 -18.61
C LYS A 28 -10.72 1.63 -18.63
N GLY A 29 -10.24 2.86 -18.75
CA GLY A 29 -11.07 4.08 -18.82
C GLY A 29 -11.68 4.52 -17.49
N LEU A 30 -11.40 3.83 -16.39
CA LEU A 30 -11.91 4.15 -15.07
C LEU A 30 -11.06 5.26 -14.39
N LYS A 31 -11.66 5.95 -13.43
CA LYS A 31 -10.99 6.93 -12.55
C LYS A 31 -10.89 6.37 -11.14
N GLY A 32 -9.70 6.47 -10.52
CA GLY A 32 -9.47 5.97 -9.17
C GLY A 32 -8.71 6.90 -8.25
N ILE A 33 -8.42 6.39 -7.06
CA ILE A 33 -7.50 7.00 -6.09
C ILE A 33 -6.47 5.94 -5.67
N GLU A 34 -5.23 6.38 -5.44
CA GLU A 34 -4.17 5.55 -4.90
C GLU A 34 -3.77 6.01 -3.50
N VAL A 35 -3.76 5.07 -2.57
CA VAL A 35 -3.33 5.29 -1.19
C VAL A 35 -1.87 4.89 -1.04
N GLY A 36 -1.02 5.82 -0.58
CA GLY A 36 0.42 5.61 -0.39
C GLY A 36 1.25 5.69 -1.69
N GLY A 37 0.63 6.14 -2.79
CA GLY A 37 1.29 6.24 -4.10
C GLY A 37 2.04 7.56 -4.33
N PRO A 38 2.60 7.69 -5.57
CA PRO A 38 2.46 6.81 -6.73
C PRO A 38 3.39 5.58 -6.66
N SER A 39 2.85 4.40 -6.98
CA SER A 39 3.61 3.16 -6.85
C SER A 39 4.27 2.74 -8.16
N PRO A 40 5.58 2.46 -8.18
CA PRO A 40 6.28 1.95 -9.37
C PRO A 40 5.65 0.67 -9.95
N ALA A 41 4.99 -0.13 -9.10
CA ALA A 41 4.30 -1.36 -9.51
C ALA A 41 3.23 -1.12 -10.58
N PHE A 42 2.54 0.03 -10.55
CA PHE A 42 1.45 0.39 -11.45
C PHE A 42 1.88 1.23 -12.65
N SER A 43 3.14 1.70 -12.68
CA SER A 43 3.68 2.51 -13.76
C SER A 43 3.76 1.75 -15.10
N SER A 44 3.96 2.46 -16.19
CA SER A 44 4.15 1.87 -17.54
C SER A 44 5.24 0.81 -17.61
N ARG A 45 6.22 0.85 -16.72
CA ARG A 45 7.29 -0.14 -16.59
C ARG A 45 7.10 -1.09 -15.41
N GLY A 46 6.05 -0.93 -14.65
CA GLY A 46 5.76 -1.67 -13.43
C GLY A 46 5.28 -3.09 -13.68
N PHE A 47 5.10 -3.79 -12.60
CA PHE A 47 4.65 -5.18 -12.57
C PHE A 47 3.22 -5.35 -13.13
N LEU A 48 2.33 -4.39 -12.83
CA LEU A 48 0.95 -4.34 -13.31
C LEU A 48 0.63 -2.90 -13.78
N PRO A 49 0.81 -2.56 -15.06
CA PRO A 49 0.82 -1.18 -15.55
C PRO A 49 -0.57 -0.54 -15.66
N VAL A 50 -1.26 -0.40 -14.55
CA VAL A 50 -2.62 0.16 -14.45
C VAL A 50 -2.68 1.61 -14.96
N TYR A 51 -1.63 2.41 -14.70
CA TYR A 51 -1.61 3.82 -15.11
C TYR A 51 -1.76 4.03 -16.63
N ASN A 52 -1.42 3.02 -17.45
CA ASN A 52 -1.55 3.11 -18.90
C ASN A 52 -2.99 3.12 -19.39
N VAL A 53 -3.90 2.49 -18.65
CA VAL A 53 -5.26 2.18 -19.15
C VAL A 53 -6.35 3.01 -18.48
N ILE A 54 -6.06 3.65 -17.35
CA ILE A 54 -7.02 4.44 -16.59
C ILE A 54 -7.21 5.85 -17.17
N SER A 55 -8.38 6.45 -16.95
CA SER A 55 -8.71 7.80 -17.39
C SER A 55 -8.18 8.88 -16.44
N GLY A 56 -8.02 8.57 -15.15
CA GLY A 56 -7.53 9.49 -14.13
C GLY A 56 -7.19 8.79 -12.83
N LEU A 57 -6.29 9.39 -12.07
CA LEU A 57 -5.89 8.90 -10.75
C LEU A 57 -5.59 10.09 -9.84
N ASP A 58 -6.23 10.13 -8.69
CA ASP A 58 -5.88 11.00 -7.59
C ASP A 58 -5.01 10.21 -6.59
N GLY A 59 -4.30 10.87 -5.69
CA GLY A 59 -3.46 10.23 -4.70
C GLY A 59 -3.78 10.70 -3.28
N CYS A 60 -3.53 9.84 -2.30
CA CYS A 60 -3.59 10.16 -0.89
C CYS A 60 -2.30 9.72 -0.20
N ASN A 61 -1.72 10.63 0.57
CA ASN A 61 -0.61 10.37 1.47
C ASN A 61 -0.90 11.01 2.83
N PHE A 62 -0.40 10.41 3.92
CA PHE A 62 -0.71 10.82 5.28
C PHE A 62 -0.06 12.15 5.69
N SER A 63 0.98 12.59 4.99
CA SER A 63 1.77 13.78 5.35
C SER A 63 2.24 14.53 4.09
N THR A 64 2.57 15.80 4.26
CA THR A 64 3.24 16.62 3.25
C THR A 64 4.71 16.26 3.04
N ASN A 65 5.25 15.34 3.83
CA ASN A 65 6.60 14.81 3.68
C ASN A 65 6.60 13.32 4.03
N THR A 66 6.90 12.47 3.07
CA THR A 66 6.95 11.02 3.25
C THR A 66 8.33 10.47 2.93
N VAL A 67 8.66 9.30 3.49
CA VAL A 67 9.96 8.65 3.22
C VAL A 67 10.09 8.23 1.76
N TRP A 68 8.99 7.91 1.09
CA TRP A 68 8.97 7.40 -0.29
C TRP A 68 8.81 8.47 -1.37
N GLU A 69 8.14 9.61 -1.10
CA GLU A 69 7.94 10.70 -2.07
C GLU A 69 8.68 11.98 -1.71
N GLY A 70 9.20 12.10 -0.46
CA GLY A 70 9.75 13.36 0.05
C GLY A 70 8.67 14.42 0.24
N ALA A 71 8.98 15.67 -0.14
CA ALA A 71 8.06 16.80 0.00
C ALA A 71 6.98 16.79 -1.07
N ILE A 72 5.72 16.74 -0.65
CA ILE A 72 4.54 16.78 -1.51
C ILE A 72 3.59 17.90 -1.08
N LYS A 73 2.70 18.30 -1.99
CA LYS A 73 1.72 19.36 -1.71
C LYS A 73 0.33 18.87 -2.04
N GLU A 74 -0.64 19.29 -1.26
CA GLU A 74 -2.05 19.09 -1.58
C GLU A 74 -2.46 19.84 -2.87
N GLY A 75 -3.49 19.34 -3.56
CA GLY A 75 -4.03 19.93 -4.79
C GLY A 75 -3.66 19.15 -6.05
N GLN A 76 -3.62 19.79 -7.20
CA GLN A 76 -3.34 19.17 -8.50
C GLN A 76 -1.83 18.86 -8.68
N THR A 77 -1.30 18.03 -7.81
CA THR A 77 0.15 17.78 -7.69
C THR A 77 0.53 16.30 -7.71
N PHE A 78 -0.43 15.38 -7.63
CA PHE A 78 -0.16 13.94 -7.70
C PHE A 78 0.36 13.57 -9.10
N ARG A 79 1.61 13.12 -9.18
CA ARG A 79 2.30 12.82 -10.44
C ARG A 79 2.44 11.32 -10.64
N TYR A 80 1.90 10.77 -11.73
CA TYR A 80 2.01 9.35 -12.08
C TYR A 80 2.18 9.20 -13.60
N ASP A 81 3.24 8.54 -14.03
CA ASP A 81 3.55 8.28 -15.46
C ASP A 81 3.38 9.50 -16.39
N GLY A 82 3.83 10.67 -15.96
CA GLY A 82 3.71 11.92 -16.73
C GLY A 82 2.33 12.56 -16.72
N LYS A 83 1.36 11.95 -16.05
CA LYS A 83 0.02 12.49 -15.82
C LYS A 83 -0.06 13.21 -14.46
N THR A 84 -1.13 13.96 -14.26
CA THR A 84 -1.37 14.67 -12.99
C THR A 84 -2.77 14.41 -12.51
N GLY A 85 -2.90 14.14 -11.19
CA GLY A 85 -4.15 14.07 -10.46
C GLY A 85 -4.11 14.95 -9.21
N ARG A 86 -5.17 14.92 -8.43
CA ARG A 86 -5.25 15.62 -7.15
C ARG A 86 -4.51 14.81 -6.08
N GLN A 87 -3.68 15.48 -5.29
CA GLN A 87 -3.06 14.96 -4.08
C GLN A 87 -3.91 15.36 -2.89
N TYR A 88 -4.33 14.39 -2.10
CA TYR A 88 -4.92 14.59 -0.78
C TYR A 88 -3.87 14.31 0.29
N ILE A 89 -3.87 15.12 1.33
CA ILE A 89 -3.06 14.89 2.53
C ILE A 89 -4.01 14.51 3.66
N SER A 90 -4.10 13.22 3.95
CA SER A 90 -5.01 12.67 4.96
C SER A 90 -4.56 11.29 5.39
N ASP A 91 -4.97 10.88 6.58
CA ASP A 91 -4.82 9.50 7.01
C ASP A 91 -5.67 8.57 6.14
N ALA A 92 -5.15 7.40 5.84
CA ALA A 92 -5.82 6.42 4.98
C ALA A 92 -7.10 5.84 5.60
N THR A 93 -7.29 6.02 6.91
CA THR A 93 -8.49 5.61 7.66
C THR A 93 -9.54 6.71 7.78
N ASP A 94 -9.22 7.94 7.32
CA ASP A 94 -10.15 9.08 7.31
C ASP A 94 -9.95 9.93 6.05
N LEU A 95 -10.76 9.69 5.06
CA LEU A 95 -10.83 10.41 3.78
C LEU A 95 -12.15 11.17 3.65
N SER A 96 -12.72 11.61 4.79
CA SER A 96 -14.02 12.29 4.89
C SER A 96 -14.14 13.54 4.03
N GLN A 97 -13.02 14.18 3.67
CA GLN A 97 -12.97 15.28 2.69
C GLN A 97 -13.37 14.84 1.26
N ILE A 98 -13.43 13.54 0.97
CA ILE A 98 -13.83 12.99 -0.32
C ILE A 98 -15.25 12.41 -0.19
N PRO A 99 -16.20 12.84 -1.04
CA PRO A 99 -17.56 12.31 -0.99
C PRO A 99 -17.60 10.80 -1.26
N ASP A 100 -18.64 10.14 -0.76
CA ASP A 100 -18.93 8.74 -1.06
C ASP A 100 -19.02 8.50 -2.56
N GLU A 101 -18.69 7.29 -2.99
CA GLU A 101 -18.82 6.83 -4.38
C GLU A 101 -18.13 7.75 -5.42
N SER A 102 -17.02 8.43 -5.03
CA SER A 102 -16.30 9.37 -5.89
C SER A 102 -15.43 8.68 -6.94
N TYR A 103 -15.06 7.41 -6.74
CA TYR A 103 -14.12 6.69 -7.58
C TYR A 103 -14.66 5.35 -8.06
N ASP A 104 -14.16 4.90 -9.21
CA ASP A 104 -14.45 3.57 -9.74
C ASP A 104 -13.58 2.51 -9.08
N PHE A 105 -12.40 2.89 -8.56
CA PHE A 105 -11.47 1.98 -7.88
C PHE A 105 -10.52 2.68 -6.89
N VAL A 106 -9.98 1.86 -5.98
CA VAL A 106 -8.83 2.22 -5.11
C VAL A 106 -7.64 1.34 -5.47
N LEU A 107 -6.45 1.93 -5.55
CA LEU A 107 -5.17 1.23 -5.61
C LEU A 107 -4.45 1.39 -4.27
N SER A 108 -3.81 0.32 -3.81
CA SER A 108 -2.90 0.36 -2.68
C SER A 108 -1.78 -0.68 -2.89
N CYS A 109 -0.55 -0.22 -2.78
CA CYS A 109 0.62 -1.07 -2.94
C CYS A 109 1.62 -0.78 -1.83
N HIS A 110 1.87 -1.76 -0.98
CA HIS A 110 2.73 -1.62 0.19
C HIS A 110 2.33 -0.44 1.08
N SER A 111 1.05 -0.41 1.50
CA SER A 111 0.52 0.63 2.39
C SER A 111 -0.31 0.06 3.54
N LEU A 112 -1.14 -0.96 3.29
CA LEU A 112 -2.08 -1.47 4.30
C LEU A 112 -1.36 -2.12 5.50
N GLU A 113 -0.18 -2.69 5.30
CA GLU A 113 0.67 -3.25 6.36
C GLU A 113 1.19 -2.19 7.34
N HIS A 114 1.27 -0.94 6.89
CA HIS A 114 1.71 0.19 7.70
C HIS A 114 0.57 0.87 8.48
N ILE A 115 -0.68 0.50 8.23
CA ILE A 115 -1.85 1.10 8.86
C ILE A 115 -2.20 0.33 10.13
N ALA A 116 -2.29 1.03 11.26
CA ALA A 116 -2.59 0.42 12.56
C ALA A 116 -4.01 -0.18 12.62
N ASN A 117 -4.96 0.36 11.85
CA ASN A 117 -6.34 -0.12 11.77
C ASN A 117 -6.73 -0.47 10.32
N PRO A 118 -6.32 -1.62 9.78
CA PRO A 118 -6.56 -1.98 8.39
C PRO A 118 -8.04 -2.23 8.05
N ILE A 119 -8.88 -2.65 9.01
CA ILE A 119 -10.33 -2.77 8.80
C ILE A 119 -10.94 -1.39 8.56
N LYS A 120 -10.62 -0.42 9.41
CA LYS A 120 -11.10 0.96 9.26
C LYS A 120 -10.70 1.54 7.91
N ALA A 121 -9.45 1.34 7.49
CA ALA A 121 -8.96 1.76 6.17
C ALA A 121 -9.77 1.10 5.04
N LEU A 122 -9.95 -0.21 5.06
CA LEU A 122 -10.70 -0.92 4.02
C LEU A 122 -12.17 -0.50 3.95
N LEU A 123 -12.82 -0.21 5.09
CA LEU A 123 -14.18 0.30 5.12
C LEU A 123 -14.26 1.72 4.57
N GLU A 124 -13.29 2.57 4.88
CA GLU A 124 -13.20 3.92 4.32
C GLU A 124 -12.96 3.88 2.80
N TRP A 125 -12.06 3.03 2.31
CA TRP A 125 -11.85 2.86 0.88
C TRP A 125 -13.08 2.28 0.18
N LYS A 126 -13.86 1.43 0.88
CA LYS A 126 -15.14 0.92 0.38
C LYS A 126 -16.18 2.03 0.20
N ARG A 127 -16.22 3.00 1.12
CA ARG A 127 -17.09 4.18 1.01
C ARG A 127 -16.76 5.03 -0.22
N LEU A 128 -15.47 5.15 -0.56
CA LEU A 128 -15.02 5.96 -1.69
C LEU A 128 -15.36 5.37 -3.05
N ILE A 129 -15.50 4.04 -3.16
CA ILE A 129 -15.77 3.39 -4.44
C ILE A 129 -17.26 3.33 -4.74
N LYS A 130 -17.61 3.53 -6.01
CA LYS A 130 -18.96 3.36 -6.53
C LYS A 130 -19.43 1.92 -6.40
N ASN A 131 -20.75 1.70 -6.51
CA ASN A 131 -21.32 0.36 -6.63
C ASN A 131 -20.64 -0.42 -7.77
N ASN A 132 -20.22 -1.66 -7.47
CA ASN A 132 -19.42 -2.52 -8.35
C ASN A 132 -18.03 -1.97 -8.69
N GLY A 133 -17.50 -1.03 -7.92
CA GLY A 133 -16.12 -0.58 -8.03
C GLY A 133 -15.12 -1.61 -7.48
N TYR A 134 -13.83 -1.32 -7.61
CA TYR A 134 -12.77 -2.28 -7.35
C TYR A 134 -11.77 -1.77 -6.32
N ILE A 135 -11.18 -2.68 -5.55
CA ILE A 135 -9.94 -2.42 -4.82
C ILE A 135 -8.87 -3.35 -5.38
N LEU A 136 -7.70 -2.80 -5.67
CA LEU A 136 -6.50 -3.56 -6.02
C LEU A 136 -5.47 -3.38 -4.91
N LEU A 137 -5.19 -4.46 -4.18
CA LEU A 137 -4.23 -4.51 -3.10
C LEU A 137 -2.99 -5.28 -3.53
N ILE A 138 -1.82 -4.71 -3.33
CA ILE A 138 -0.54 -5.42 -3.38
C ILE A 138 0.11 -5.26 -2.01
N LEU A 139 0.29 -6.37 -1.32
CA LEU A 139 0.90 -6.43 0.01
C LEU A 139 2.15 -7.30 -0.02
N PRO A 140 3.14 -7.00 0.84
CA PRO A 140 4.28 -7.87 1.01
C PRO A 140 3.84 -9.18 1.63
N HIS A 141 4.20 -10.30 0.99
CA HIS A 141 4.02 -11.61 1.63
C HIS A 141 5.10 -11.78 2.69
N LYS A 142 4.71 -12.26 3.87
CA LYS A 142 5.59 -12.51 5.02
C LYS A 142 6.96 -13.07 4.60
N ASP A 143 6.98 -14.14 3.81
CA ASP A 143 8.22 -14.84 3.46
C ASP A 143 9.13 -14.07 2.50
N GLY A 144 8.66 -12.95 1.95
CA GLY A 144 9.40 -12.12 0.99
C GLY A 144 9.91 -10.79 1.55
N THR A 145 9.77 -10.54 2.87
CA THR A 145 10.13 -9.26 3.48
C THR A 145 11.16 -9.39 4.60
N PHE A 146 11.64 -8.25 5.07
CA PHE A 146 12.49 -8.15 6.26
C PHE A 146 11.79 -8.60 7.55
N ASP A 147 10.45 -8.75 7.53
CA ASP A 147 9.63 -9.21 8.66
C ASP A 147 9.38 -10.73 8.68
N HIS A 148 10.04 -11.50 7.84
CA HIS A 148 9.77 -12.92 7.68
C HIS A 148 9.86 -13.75 8.99
N LYS A 149 10.56 -13.25 9.99
CA LYS A 149 10.67 -13.86 11.32
C LYS A 149 9.47 -13.59 12.22
N ARG A 150 8.69 -12.52 11.95
CA ARG A 150 7.49 -12.20 12.72
C ARG A 150 6.36 -13.19 12.40
N PRO A 151 5.49 -13.52 13.36
CA PRO A 151 4.30 -14.32 13.08
C PRO A 151 3.36 -13.56 12.15
N VAL A 152 2.55 -14.29 11.37
CA VAL A 152 1.41 -13.68 10.64
C VAL A 152 0.42 -13.16 11.67
N THR A 153 -0.03 -11.94 11.50
CA THR A 153 -1.03 -11.32 12.38
C THR A 153 -2.36 -12.08 12.24
N SER A 154 -2.99 -12.41 13.36
CA SER A 154 -4.28 -13.12 13.34
C SER A 154 -5.43 -12.16 12.98
N LEU A 155 -6.52 -12.70 12.42
CA LEU A 155 -7.71 -11.88 12.15
C LEU A 155 -8.32 -11.32 13.44
N ASP A 156 -8.32 -12.10 14.52
CA ASP A 156 -8.84 -11.67 15.82
C ASP A 156 -8.08 -10.45 16.37
N HIS A 157 -6.75 -10.40 16.15
CA HIS A 157 -5.94 -9.24 16.53
C HIS A 157 -6.35 -8.01 15.73
N ILE A 158 -6.50 -8.13 14.42
CA ILE A 158 -6.92 -7.01 13.55
C ILE A 158 -8.36 -6.55 13.88
N ILE A 159 -9.25 -7.48 14.25
CA ILE A 159 -10.61 -7.14 14.73
C ILE A 159 -10.52 -6.37 16.06
N LEU A 160 -9.64 -6.80 16.97
CA LEU A 160 -9.45 -6.11 18.25
C LEU A 160 -8.92 -4.68 18.04
N ASP A 161 -8.01 -4.46 17.09
CA ASP A 161 -7.55 -3.11 16.74
C ASP A 161 -8.68 -2.24 16.19
N PHE A 162 -9.58 -2.84 15.40
CA PHE A 162 -10.76 -2.14 14.91
C PHE A 162 -11.74 -1.78 16.04
N GLU A 163 -12.02 -2.71 16.95
CA GLU A 163 -12.92 -2.49 18.09
C GLU A 163 -12.37 -1.47 19.10
N LYS A 164 -11.04 -1.42 19.26
CA LYS A 164 -10.37 -0.45 20.12
C LYS A 164 -10.14 0.91 19.46
N GLU A 165 -10.51 1.04 18.19
CA GLU A 165 -10.20 2.24 17.40
C GLU A 165 -8.71 2.57 17.39
N THR A 166 -7.85 1.53 17.36
CA THR A 166 -6.39 1.66 17.37
C THR A 166 -5.95 2.68 16.32
N THR A 167 -5.07 3.59 16.70
CA THR A 167 -4.53 4.66 15.86
C THR A 167 -3.03 4.51 15.65
N GLU A 168 -2.44 5.37 14.86
CA GLU A 168 -1.05 5.26 14.41
C GLU A 168 0.01 5.59 15.48
N ASP A 169 -0.43 5.98 16.67
CA ASP A 169 0.41 6.11 17.86
C ASP A 169 0.57 4.79 18.64
N ASP A 170 -0.06 3.71 18.15
CA ASP A 170 0.15 2.37 18.70
C ASP A 170 1.59 1.91 18.57
N THR A 171 2.19 1.53 19.71
CA THR A 171 3.57 1.05 19.80
C THR A 171 3.68 -0.44 20.13
N THR A 172 2.54 -1.15 20.22
CA THR A 172 2.50 -2.56 20.67
C THR A 172 3.31 -3.51 19.81
N HIS A 173 3.51 -3.17 18.52
CA HIS A 173 4.29 -3.96 17.57
C HIS A 173 5.77 -3.62 17.50
N PHE A 174 6.23 -2.54 18.15
CA PHE A 174 7.59 -2.01 17.98
C PHE A 174 8.66 -2.98 18.46
N ASP A 175 8.44 -3.62 19.58
CA ASP A 175 9.38 -4.61 20.15
C ASP A 175 9.64 -5.76 19.17
N ASP A 176 8.58 -6.34 18.59
CA ASP A 176 8.69 -7.42 17.63
C ASP A 176 9.27 -6.93 16.30
N ALA A 177 8.88 -5.74 15.85
CA ALA A 177 9.42 -5.11 14.66
C ALA A 177 10.93 -4.90 14.76
N ILE A 178 11.45 -4.52 15.95
CA ILE A 178 12.88 -4.34 16.18
C ILE A 178 13.61 -5.69 16.33
N LYS A 179 13.09 -6.59 17.18
CA LYS A 179 13.77 -7.85 17.53
C LYS A 179 13.84 -8.85 16.39
N LEU A 180 12.81 -8.90 15.56
CA LEU A 180 12.63 -9.93 14.51
C LEU A 180 12.92 -9.39 13.11
N HIS A 181 13.35 -8.13 12.99
CA HIS A 181 13.72 -7.52 11.71
C HIS A 181 14.98 -8.16 11.11
N ASP A 182 14.95 -8.41 9.82
CA ASP A 182 16.13 -8.85 9.06
C ASP A 182 16.74 -7.67 8.30
N ILE A 183 17.72 -7.01 8.90
CA ILE A 183 18.39 -5.84 8.33
C ILE A 183 19.00 -6.13 6.95
N ALA A 184 19.44 -7.38 6.70
CA ALA A 184 20.03 -7.73 5.42
C ALA A 184 19.03 -7.65 4.25
N LEU A 185 17.73 -7.72 4.52
CA LEU A 185 16.66 -7.61 3.54
C LEU A 185 16.06 -6.20 3.45
N ASP A 186 16.38 -5.29 4.37
CA ASP A 186 15.91 -3.91 4.35
C ASP A 186 16.99 -2.95 3.86
N HIS A 187 16.95 -2.62 2.57
CA HIS A 187 17.93 -1.72 1.95
C HIS A 187 17.81 -0.26 2.40
N GLY A 188 16.77 0.09 3.16
CA GLY A 188 16.56 1.42 3.73
C GLY A 188 17.18 1.61 5.12
N ILE A 189 17.76 0.55 5.70
CA ILE A 189 18.34 0.55 7.05
C ILE A 189 19.82 0.14 7.00
N GLU A 190 20.68 0.99 7.55
CA GLU A 190 22.14 0.74 7.57
C GLU A 190 22.56 -0.15 8.74
N ASN A 191 21.92 -0.02 9.91
CA ASN A 191 22.29 -0.72 11.12
C ASN A 191 21.13 -0.78 12.14
N TYR A 192 21.36 -1.48 13.24
CA TYR A 192 20.37 -1.67 14.31
C TYR A 192 19.92 -0.36 14.97
N GLU A 193 20.83 0.58 15.18
CA GLU A 193 20.48 1.88 15.80
C GLU A 193 19.55 2.69 14.91
N ALA A 194 19.81 2.68 13.59
CA ALA A 194 18.93 3.31 12.59
C ALA A 194 17.55 2.65 12.57
N LEU A 195 17.46 1.32 12.72
CA LEU A 195 16.20 0.60 12.83
C LEU A 195 15.40 1.04 14.07
N VAL A 196 16.03 1.04 15.26
CA VAL A 196 15.39 1.47 16.51
C VAL A 196 14.89 2.92 16.39
N LYS A 197 15.73 3.81 15.87
CA LYS A 197 15.34 5.22 15.65
C LYS A 197 14.15 5.36 14.71
N ARG A 198 14.17 4.64 13.56
CA ARG A 198 13.06 4.65 12.59
C ARG A 198 11.77 4.13 13.19
N THR A 199 11.85 3.01 13.92
CA THR A 199 10.69 2.39 14.58
C THR A 199 10.08 3.32 15.63
N ASN A 200 10.89 3.91 16.51
CA ASN A 200 10.41 4.81 17.56
C ASN A 200 9.83 6.13 17.01
N ASN A 201 10.13 6.49 15.76
CA ASN A 201 9.56 7.66 15.09
C ASN A 201 8.45 7.29 14.11
N ASN A 202 7.78 6.14 14.30
CA ASN A 202 6.79 5.62 13.34
C ASN A 202 5.61 6.56 13.13
N PHE A 203 5.19 7.29 14.15
CA PHE A 203 4.07 8.25 14.01
C PHE A 203 4.31 9.25 12.86
N ASP A 204 5.56 9.70 12.68
CA ASP A 204 5.94 10.66 11.66
C ASP A 204 6.33 10.02 10.32
N ASN A 205 6.85 8.78 10.34
CA ASN A 205 7.43 8.18 9.12
C ASN A 205 6.63 7.02 8.55
N ARG A 206 5.75 6.39 9.33
CA ARG A 206 4.88 5.26 8.94
C ARG A 206 5.65 4.09 8.31
N CYS A 207 6.84 3.76 8.85
CA CYS A 207 7.71 2.73 8.28
C CYS A 207 7.57 1.36 8.95
N VAL A 208 6.90 1.27 10.10
CA VAL A 208 6.65 -0.01 10.78
C VAL A 208 5.53 -0.74 10.06
N HIS A 209 5.70 -2.03 9.82
CA HIS A 209 4.59 -2.89 9.50
C HIS A 209 3.86 -3.23 10.81
N HIS A 210 2.70 -2.65 11.02
CA HIS A 210 1.84 -3.01 12.15
C HIS A 210 1.39 -4.45 12.01
N HIS A 211 1.00 -4.86 10.81
CA HIS A 211 0.47 -6.19 10.54
C HIS A 211 1.30 -6.96 9.51
N ILE A 212 1.45 -8.26 9.76
CA ILE A 212 2.19 -9.18 8.89
C ILE A 212 1.19 -10.04 8.14
N PHE A 213 1.23 -10.00 6.82
CA PHE A 213 0.30 -10.69 5.95
C PHE A 213 0.90 -11.90 5.25
N ASN A 214 0.07 -12.89 5.04
CA ASN A 214 0.20 -13.92 4.02
C ASN A 214 -1.11 -14.02 3.23
N THR A 215 -1.11 -14.74 2.13
CA THR A 215 -2.31 -14.86 1.29
C THR A 215 -3.53 -15.35 2.04
N PRO A 216 -3.48 -16.47 2.85
CA PRO A 216 -4.65 -16.91 3.61
C PRO A 216 -5.22 -15.88 4.57
N MET A 217 -4.35 -15.09 5.24
CA MET A 217 -4.78 -14.06 6.16
C MET A 217 -5.43 -12.89 5.43
N LEU A 218 -4.82 -12.44 4.34
CA LEU A 218 -5.40 -11.37 3.52
C LEU A 218 -6.78 -11.74 2.98
N LEU A 219 -6.97 -12.98 2.52
CA LEU A 219 -8.27 -13.46 2.06
C LEU A 219 -9.34 -13.41 3.17
N LYS A 220 -8.97 -13.80 4.41
CA LYS A 220 -9.89 -13.71 5.57
C LYS A 220 -10.26 -12.25 5.90
N LEU A 221 -9.29 -11.34 5.86
CA LEU A 221 -9.52 -9.91 6.11
C LEU A 221 -10.46 -9.30 5.06
N VAL A 222 -10.22 -9.60 3.78
CA VAL A 222 -11.03 -9.12 2.66
C VAL A 222 -12.47 -9.67 2.74
N ASP A 223 -12.64 -10.95 3.11
CA ASP A 223 -13.94 -11.57 3.33
C ASP A 223 -14.67 -10.95 4.54
N PHE A 224 -13.98 -10.74 5.66
CA PHE A 224 -14.52 -10.09 6.84
C PHE A 224 -15.06 -8.68 6.53
N THR A 225 -14.37 -7.91 5.71
CA THR A 225 -14.80 -6.58 5.26
C THR A 225 -15.85 -6.62 4.13
N ARG A 226 -16.32 -7.85 3.79
CA ARG A 226 -17.38 -8.10 2.81
C ARG A 226 -17.06 -7.58 1.40
N PHE A 227 -15.83 -7.71 0.97
CA PHE A 227 -15.48 -7.58 -0.43
C PHE A 227 -15.59 -8.92 -1.14
N LYS A 228 -16.05 -8.89 -2.38
CA LYS A 228 -16.00 -10.06 -3.24
C LYS A 228 -14.62 -10.17 -3.88
N ILE A 229 -13.90 -11.26 -3.59
CA ILE A 229 -12.61 -11.55 -4.21
C ILE A 229 -12.85 -12.00 -5.65
N LEU A 230 -12.30 -11.26 -6.60
CA LEU A 230 -12.36 -11.59 -8.01
C LEU A 230 -11.15 -12.41 -8.45
N ARG A 231 -9.97 -12.07 -7.91
CA ARG A 231 -8.69 -12.72 -8.19
C ARG A 231 -7.74 -12.54 -6.99
N ALA A 232 -6.90 -13.54 -6.73
CA ALA A 232 -5.83 -13.50 -5.73
C ALA A 232 -4.59 -14.24 -6.22
#